data_042b32c8b89a938904f7c603a07bdc3c
#
_entry.id   042b32c8b89a938904f7c603a07bdc3c
#
_cell.length_a   1.000
_cell.length_b   1.000
_cell.length_c   1.000
_cell.angle_alpha   90.00
_cell.angle_beta   90.00
_cell.angle_gamma   90.00
#
_symmetry.space_group_name_H-M   'P 1'
#
loop_
_entity.id
_entity.type
_entity.pdbx_description
1 polymer ?
#
loop_
_entity_poly.entity_id
_entity_poly.type
_entity_poly.pdbx_seq_one_letter_code
_entity_poly.pdbx_strand_id
1 'polypeptide(L)'
;VIFIFRGDELLVRESGVDLPDGDTCAQVGVRFELMQQIWLTHDPQLRTTHVARDTVAPPGYAFRKLRALLSELGERAPLAGRAFQIAEWVRTHRYCGVCATPMQHARHELCLQCPACGLHAYPRVSPAMMVLIKRGEHILLARHARYATARYM
;
A
#
# COMPACT_ATOMS: atom_id res chain seq x y z
N VAL A 1 -14.55 -5.51 0.43
CA VAL A 1 -13.76 -4.43 1.06
C VAL A 1 -12.80 -3.86 0.04
N ILE A 2 -12.82 -2.54 -0.13
CA ILE A 2 -12.06 -1.86 -1.19
C ILE A 2 -11.11 -0.84 -0.55
N PHE A 3 -9.83 -0.90 -0.92
CA PHE A 3 -8.82 0.08 -0.53
C PHE A 3 -8.34 0.87 -1.75
N ILE A 4 -8.55 2.18 -1.74
CA ILE A 4 -8.12 3.09 -2.81
C ILE A 4 -7.09 4.05 -2.25
N PHE A 5 -5.90 4.02 -2.82
CA PHE A 5 -4.78 4.84 -2.38
C PHE A 5 -4.44 5.96 -3.39
N ARG A 6 -4.06 7.12 -2.87
CA ARG A 6 -3.46 8.22 -3.60
C ARG A 6 -2.11 8.58 -2.95
N GLY A 7 -1.01 8.06 -3.51
CA GLY A 7 0.28 8.11 -2.81
C GLY A 7 0.21 7.33 -1.49
N ASP A 8 0.49 7.96 -0.37
CA ASP A 8 0.43 7.38 0.98
C ASP A 8 -0.90 7.68 1.72
N GLU A 9 -1.92 8.12 0.99
CA GLU A 9 -3.24 8.44 1.52
C GLU A 9 -4.24 7.36 1.14
N LEU A 10 -5.13 7.02 2.06
CA LEU A 10 -6.26 6.10 1.88
C LEU A 10 -7.55 6.90 1.74
N LEU A 11 -8.40 6.53 0.77
CA LEU A 11 -9.73 7.08 0.63
C LEU A 11 -10.66 6.50 1.70
N VAL A 12 -11.22 7.36 2.52
CA VAL A 12 -12.16 7.01 3.60
C VAL A 12 -13.32 8.02 3.66
N ARG A 13 -14.40 7.67 4.32
CA ARG A 13 -15.47 8.62 4.63
C ARG A 13 -14.93 9.81 5.42
N GLU A 14 -15.42 11.02 5.14
CA GLU A 14 -15.03 12.24 5.87
C GLU A 14 -15.37 12.16 7.37
N SER A 15 -16.50 11.53 7.71
CA SER A 15 -16.97 11.38 9.09
C SER A 15 -16.36 10.21 9.86
N GLY A 16 -15.33 9.52 9.29
CA GLY A 16 -14.77 8.34 9.95
C GLY A 16 -13.70 7.62 9.14
N VAL A 17 -13.66 6.31 9.25
CA VAL A 17 -12.71 5.41 8.57
C VAL A 17 -13.40 4.34 7.73
N ASP A 18 -14.66 4.56 7.37
CA ASP A 18 -15.37 3.64 6.48
C ASP A 18 -14.78 3.71 5.08
N LEU A 19 -14.61 2.53 4.51
CA LEU A 19 -13.99 2.35 3.21
C LEU A 19 -15.02 2.55 2.07
N PRO A 20 -14.55 2.89 0.87
CA PRO A 20 -15.42 3.06 -0.29
C PRO A 20 -16.09 1.75 -0.70
N ASP A 21 -17.23 1.88 -1.35
CA ASP A 21 -17.98 0.83 -2.02
C ASP A 21 -17.72 0.81 -3.55
N GLY A 22 -18.43 -0.07 -4.27
CA GLY A 22 -18.29 -0.20 -5.71
C GLY A 22 -18.69 1.07 -6.48
N ASP A 23 -19.72 1.77 -6.03
CA ASP A 23 -20.21 2.99 -6.68
C ASP A 23 -19.21 4.14 -6.53
N THR A 24 -18.58 4.21 -5.37
CA THR A 24 -17.49 5.19 -5.09
C THR A 24 -16.28 4.93 -6.01
N CYS A 25 -15.98 3.67 -6.33
CA CYS A 25 -14.89 3.34 -7.26
C CYS A 25 -15.11 3.97 -8.64
N ALA A 26 -16.32 3.90 -9.17
CA ALA A 26 -16.65 4.49 -10.47
C ALA A 26 -16.45 6.01 -10.47
N GLN A 27 -16.79 6.70 -9.38
CA GLN A 27 -16.63 8.15 -9.23
C GLN A 27 -15.17 8.60 -9.26
N VAL A 28 -14.24 7.77 -8.78
CA VAL A 28 -12.79 8.05 -8.87
C VAL A 28 -12.13 7.45 -10.10
N GLY A 29 -12.92 7.02 -11.08
CA GLY A 29 -12.43 6.48 -12.36
C GLY A 29 -11.80 5.09 -12.26
N VAL A 30 -12.10 4.32 -11.22
CA VAL A 30 -11.56 2.97 -11.00
C VAL A 30 -12.61 1.92 -11.32
N ARG A 31 -12.25 0.96 -12.17
CA ARG A 31 -13.06 -0.23 -12.45
C ARG A 31 -12.68 -1.36 -11.50
N PHE A 32 -13.65 -1.88 -10.79
CA PHE A 32 -13.47 -2.93 -9.78
C PHE A 32 -12.73 -4.16 -10.33
N GLU A 33 -13.03 -4.56 -11.56
CA GLU A 33 -12.43 -5.72 -12.22
C GLU A 33 -10.93 -5.58 -12.48
N LEU A 34 -10.44 -4.33 -12.55
CA LEU A 34 -9.02 -4.01 -12.75
C LEU A 34 -8.24 -3.81 -11.46
N MET A 35 -8.93 -3.84 -10.31
CA MET A 35 -8.27 -3.70 -9.02
C MET A 35 -7.54 -4.99 -8.62
N GLN A 36 -6.46 -4.81 -7.88
CA GLN A 36 -5.67 -5.92 -7.39
C GLN A 36 -6.39 -6.69 -6.29
N GLN A 37 -6.43 -8.00 -6.39
CA GLN A 37 -6.92 -8.86 -5.34
C GLN A 37 -5.88 -8.96 -4.21
N ILE A 38 -6.33 -8.90 -2.96
CA ILE A 38 -5.48 -9.10 -1.80
C ILE A 38 -5.53 -10.57 -1.40
N TRP A 39 -4.50 -11.33 -1.76
CA TRP A 39 -4.45 -12.79 -1.64
C TRP A 39 -4.24 -13.34 -0.22
N LEU A 40 -4.23 -12.51 0.81
CA LEU A 40 -4.09 -13.00 2.20
C LEU A 40 -5.36 -13.50 2.84
N THR A 41 -6.49 -13.31 2.19
CA THR A 41 -7.79 -13.80 2.65
C THR A 41 -8.45 -14.54 1.49
N HIS A 42 -9.27 -15.52 1.81
CA HIS A 42 -10.10 -16.20 0.80
C HIS A 42 -11.30 -15.35 0.34
N ASP A 43 -11.35 -14.06 0.70
CA ASP A 43 -12.40 -13.14 0.28
C ASP A 43 -12.12 -12.59 -1.12
N PRO A 44 -12.87 -13.04 -2.16
CA PRO A 44 -12.69 -12.57 -3.53
C PRO A 44 -13.10 -11.11 -3.72
N GLN A 45 -13.78 -10.51 -2.76
CA GLN A 45 -14.20 -9.10 -2.81
C GLN A 45 -13.19 -8.13 -2.23
N LEU A 46 -12.08 -8.65 -1.71
CA LEU A 46 -11.01 -7.81 -1.20
C LEU A 46 -10.17 -7.26 -2.35
N ARG A 47 -10.17 -5.95 -2.52
CA ARG A 47 -9.50 -5.26 -3.64
C ARG A 47 -8.67 -4.08 -3.16
N THR A 48 -7.61 -3.80 -3.89
CA THR A 48 -6.78 -2.61 -3.67
C THR A 48 -6.32 -2.00 -4.98
N THR A 49 -6.09 -0.69 -5.01
CA THR A 49 -5.52 0.01 -6.15
C THR A 49 -4.90 1.35 -5.75
N HIS A 50 -4.07 1.89 -6.64
CA HIS A 50 -3.66 3.28 -6.61
C HIS A 50 -4.38 4.10 -7.69
N VAL A 51 -4.77 5.32 -7.32
CA VAL A 51 -5.24 6.33 -8.28
C VAL A 51 -4.16 7.39 -8.54
N ALA A 52 -4.36 8.20 -9.55
CA ALA A 52 -3.46 9.30 -9.88
C ALA A 52 -3.37 10.33 -8.74
N ARG A 53 -2.26 11.06 -8.65
CA ARG A 53 -2.04 12.03 -7.56
C ARG A 53 -3.00 13.22 -7.57
N ASP A 54 -3.52 13.55 -8.73
CA ASP A 54 -4.49 14.63 -8.98
C ASP A 54 -5.95 14.17 -8.84
N THR A 55 -6.20 12.89 -8.55
CA THR A 55 -7.55 12.39 -8.31
C THR A 55 -8.19 13.11 -7.12
N VAL A 56 -9.35 13.69 -7.35
CA VAL A 56 -10.14 14.36 -6.32
C VAL A 56 -11.01 13.34 -5.60
N ALA A 57 -11.12 13.46 -4.28
CA ALA A 57 -12.04 12.62 -3.51
C ALA A 57 -13.49 12.96 -3.87
N PRO A 58 -14.37 11.96 -4.01
CA PRO A 58 -15.78 12.19 -4.29
C PRO A 58 -16.49 12.78 -3.05
N PRO A 59 -17.68 13.38 -3.22
CA PRO A 59 -18.43 13.96 -2.09
C PRO A 59 -18.61 12.94 -0.94
N GLY A 60 -18.38 13.40 0.29
CA GLY A 60 -18.48 12.60 1.50
C GLY A 60 -17.28 11.70 1.78
N TYR A 61 -16.23 11.77 0.95
CA TYR A 61 -14.97 11.05 1.13
C TYR A 61 -13.78 11.99 1.14
N ALA A 62 -12.71 11.59 1.81
CA ALA A 62 -11.43 12.30 1.85
C ALA A 62 -10.25 11.35 1.74
N PHE A 63 -9.17 11.79 1.11
CA PHE A 63 -7.89 11.11 1.17
C PHE A 63 -7.15 11.53 2.44
N ARG A 64 -6.91 10.58 3.34
CA ARG A 64 -6.22 10.81 4.63
C ARG A 64 -4.96 9.94 4.69
N LYS A 65 -3.90 10.47 5.31
CA LYS A 65 -2.63 9.75 5.48
C LYS A 65 -2.87 8.39 6.16
N LEU A 66 -2.50 7.29 5.47
CA LEU A 66 -2.70 5.93 6.01
C LEU A 66 -2.08 5.79 7.41
N ARG A 67 -0.87 6.34 7.61
CA ARG A 67 -0.18 6.26 8.90
C ARG A 67 -0.97 6.90 10.05
N ALA A 68 -1.68 7.97 9.79
CA ALA A 68 -2.54 8.62 10.79
C ALA A 68 -3.81 7.81 11.08
N LEU A 69 -4.28 7.04 10.09
CA LEU A 69 -5.50 6.23 10.22
C LEU A 69 -5.28 4.89 10.93
N LEU A 70 -4.04 4.41 11.11
CA LEU A 70 -3.79 3.06 11.63
C LEU A 70 -4.41 2.82 13.01
N SER A 71 -4.42 3.82 13.89
CA SER A 71 -5.08 3.72 15.21
C SER A 71 -6.61 3.75 15.12
N GLU A 72 -7.16 4.48 14.15
CA GLU A 72 -8.60 4.61 13.95
C GLU A 72 -9.20 3.37 13.24
N LEU A 73 -8.42 2.73 12.38
CA LEU A 73 -8.81 1.52 11.63
C LEU A 73 -8.96 0.27 12.52
N GLY A 74 -8.37 0.27 13.72
CA GLY A 74 -8.45 -0.86 14.65
C GLY A 74 -8.02 -2.18 14.01
N GLU A 75 -8.88 -3.19 14.07
CA GLU A 75 -8.60 -4.53 13.51
C GLU A 75 -8.39 -4.55 11.98
N ARG A 76 -8.84 -3.51 11.27
CA ARG A 76 -8.59 -3.37 9.82
C ARG A 76 -7.21 -2.81 9.49
N ALA A 77 -6.45 -2.30 10.46
CA ALA A 77 -5.14 -1.68 10.21
C ALA A 77 -4.12 -2.62 9.55
N PRO A 78 -3.93 -3.88 9.98
CA PRO A 78 -3.03 -4.81 9.30
C PRO A 78 -3.42 -5.07 7.84
N LEU A 79 -4.72 -5.19 7.58
CA LEU A 79 -5.26 -5.41 6.24
C LEU A 79 -5.03 -4.19 5.34
N ALA A 80 -5.27 -2.98 5.85
CA ALA A 80 -5.00 -1.73 5.14
C ALA A 80 -3.50 -1.56 4.82
N GLY A 81 -2.62 -1.90 5.76
CA GLY A 81 -1.18 -1.92 5.54
C GLY A 81 -0.76 -2.90 4.45
N ARG A 82 -1.32 -4.12 4.45
CA ARG A 82 -1.08 -5.12 3.40
C ARG A 82 -1.62 -4.67 2.04
N ALA A 83 -2.83 -4.11 2.02
CA ALA A 83 -3.43 -3.56 0.80
C ALA A 83 -2.55 -2.47 0.18
N PHE A 84 -2.02 -1.57 1.01
CA PHE A 84 -1.09 -0.54 0.57
C PHE A 84 0.19 -1.12 -0.02
N GLN A 85 0.82 -2.09 0.63
CA GLN A 85 2.03 -2.74 0.14
C GLN A 85 1.84 -3.40 -1.22
N ILE A 86 0.70 -4.09 -1.42
CA ILE A 86 0.38 -4.75 -2.71
C ILE A 86 0.14 -3.69 -3.79
N ALA A 87 -0.67 -2.67 -3.50
CA ALA A 87 -0.96 -1.61 -4.46
C ALA A 87 0.32 -0.86 -4.87
N GLU A 88 1.20 -0.55 -3.91
CA GLU A 88 2.49 0.10 -4.16
C GLU A 88 3.44 -0.78 -4.96
N TRP A 89 3.49 -2.08 -4.65
CA TRP A 89 4.29 -3.03 -5.42
C TRP A 89 3.85 -3.08 -6.89
N VAL A 90 2.55 -3.22 -7.17
CA VAL A 90 2.03 -3.21 -8.55
C VAL A 90 2.35 -1.89 -9.25
N ARG A 91 2.15 -0.75 -8.56
CA ARG A 91 2.44 0.58 -9.10
C ARG A 91 3.90 0.75 -9.51
N THR A 92 4.83 0.17 -8.74
CA THR A 92 6.28 0.31 -8.94
C THR A 92 6.89 -0.77 -9.85
N HIS A 93 6.15 -1.84 -10.17
CA HIS A 93 6.61 -2.95 -11.02
C HIS A 93 5.81 -3.06 -12.34
N ARG A 94 5.43 -1.91 -12.89
CA ARG A 94 4.63 -1.84 -14.15
C ARG A 94 5.38 -2.37 -15.36
N TYR A 95 6.69 -2.31 -15.36
CA TYR A 95 7.56 -2.72 -16.46
C TYR A 95 8.62 -3.71 -15.99
N CYS A 96 8.99 -4.64 -16.87
CA CYS A 96 10.03 -5.61 -16.61
C CYS A 96 11.40 -4.92 -16.42
N GLY A 97 12.09 -5.22 -15.31
CA GLY A 97 13.43 -4.70 -15.05
C GLY A 97 14.52 -5.23 -15.97
N VAL A 98 14.23 -6.26 -16.80
CA VAL A 98 15.18 -6.84 -17.76
C VAL A 98 14.96 -6.31 -19.18
N CYS A 99 13.71 -6.29 -19.67
CA CYS A 99 13.41 -5.97 -21.06
C CYS A 99 12.39 -4.82 -21.26
N ALA A 100 12.01 -4.15 -20.18
CA ALA A 100 11.07 -3.03 -20.19
C ALA A 100 9.65 -3.33 -20.73
N THR A 101 9.34 -4.60 -21.01
CA THR A 101 7.97 -5.00 -21.42
C THR A 101 6.99 -4.78 -20.27
N PRO A 102 5.75 -4.31 -20.52
CA PRO A 102 4.73 -4.22 -19.49
C PRO A 102 4.48 -5.56 -18.80
N MET A 103 4.49 -5.57 -17.49
CA MET A 103 4.23 -6.74 -16.65
C MET A 103 2.74 -7.08 -16.62
N GLN A 104 2.44 -8.36 -16.48
CA GLN A 104 1.08 -8.89 -16.38
C GLN A 104 0.91 -9.67 -15.08
N HIS A 105 -0.33 -9.70 -14.55
CA HIS A 105 -0.63 -10.52 -13.39
C HIS A 105 -0.63 -12.01 -13.75
N ALA A 106 0.06 -12.81 -12.95
CA ALA A 106 -0.07 -14.26 -13.01
C ALA A 106 -1.48 -14.68 -12.57
N ARG A 107 -2.02 -15.74 -13.17
CA ARG A 107 -3.42 -16.16 -12.93
C ARG A 107 -3.64 -16.85 -11.59
N HIS A 108 -2.62 -17.50 -11.05
CA HIS A 108 -2.76 -18.44 -9.93
C HIS A 108 -1.99 -18.04 -8.67
N GLU A 109 -1.28 -16.92 -8.72
CA GLU A 109 -0.46 -16.44 -7.60
C GLU A 109 -0.31 -14.92 -7.62
N LEU A 110 0.06 -14.35 -6.47
CA LEU A 110 0.36 -12.93 -6.32
C LEU A 110 1.75 -12.64 -6.90
N CYS A 111 1.83 -12.61 -8.21
CA CYS A 111 3.05 -12.42 -8.98
C CYS A 111 2.77 -11.56 -10.22
N LEU A 112 3.71 -10.72 -10.59
CA LEU A 112 3.77 -10.08 -11.91
C LEU A 112 4.73 -10.85 -12.78
N GLN A 113 4.31 -11.24 -13.99
CA GLN A 113 5.10 -11.99 -14.96
C GLN A 113 5.33 -11.14 -16.20
N CYS A 114 6.57 -11.17 -16.70
CA CYS A 114 6.89 -10.56 -17.98
C CYS A 114 6.48 -11.51 -19.12
N PRO A 115 5.59 -11.11 -20.03
CA PRO A 115 5.17 -11.97 -21.13
C PRO A 115 6.27 -12.18 -22.19
N ALA A 116 7.29 -11.32 -22.23
CA ALA A 116 8.37 -11.41 -23.23
C ALA A 116 9.55 -12.26 -22.76
N CYS A 117 10.05 -12.06 -21.53
CA CYS A 117 11.25 -12.76 -21.04
C CYS A 117 11.01 -13.74 -19.89
N GLY A 118 9.75 -13.86 -19.41
CA GLY A 118 9.40 -14.80 -18.35
C GLY A 118 9.82 -14.36 -16.93
N LEU A 119 10.39 -13.16 -16.75
CA LEU A 119 10.75 -12.68 -15.42
C LEU A 119 9.52 -12.65 -14.50
N HIS A 120 9.68 -13.21 -13.31
CA HIS A 120 8.68 -13.13 -12.23
C HIS A 120 9.09 -12.09 -11.20
N ALA A 121 8.15 -11.25 -10.79
CA ALA A 121 8.31 -10.30 -9.71
C ALA A 121 7.27 -10.57 -8.63
N TYR A 122 7.72 -10.79 -7.39
CA TYR A 122 6.86 -11.02 -6.24
C TYR A 122 6.85 -9.78 -5.32
N PRO A 123 5.80 -9.57 -4.49
CA PRO A 123 5.81 -8.55 -3.48
C PRO A 123 7.02 -8.72 -2.55
N ARG A 124 7.74 -7.65 -2.32
CA ARG A 124 8.93 -7.69 -1.46
C ARG A 124 8.54 -7.55 0.00
N VAL A 125 9.15 -8.37 0.85
CA VAL A 125 9.16 -8.19 2.28
C VAL A 125 10.52 -7.64 2.67
N SER A 126 10.52 -6.45 3.30
CA SER A 126 11.75 -5.84 3.83
C SER A 126 11.68 -5.88 5.36
N PRO A 127 12.22 -6.91 6.01
CA PRO A 127 12.20 -7.02 7.46
C PRO A 127 12.97 -5.85 8.07
N ALA A 128 12.36 -5.23 9.08
CA ALA A 128 13.03 -4.21 9.89
C ALA A 128 13.06 -4.69 11.34
N MET A 129 14.18 -4.46 12.00
CA MET A 129 14.33 -4.77 13.41
C MET A 129 14.86 -3.55 14.17
N MET A 130 14.45 -3.43 15.41
CA MET A 130 15.04 -2.47 16.35
C MET A 130 15.85 -3.25 17.40
N VAL A 131 17.06 -2.76 17.68
CA VAL A 131 17.96 -3.37 18.68
C VAL A 131 18.23 -2.34 19.75
N LEU A 132 17.96 -2.69 21.01
CA LEU A 132 18.37 -1.91 22.15
C LEU A 132 19.78 -2.35 22.61
N ILE A 133 20.77 -1.51 22.38
CA ILE A 133 22.14 -1.76 22.83
C ILE A 133 22.33 -1.08 24.19
N LYS A 134 22.66 -1.86 25.22
CA LYS A 134 22.86 -1.38 26.60
C LYS A 134 24.29 -1.63 27.06
N ARG A 135 24.79 -0.72 27.89
CA ARG A 135 26.02 -0.89 28.68
C ARG A 135 25.78 -0.36 30.10
N GLY A 136 25.50 -1.25 31.06
CA GLY A 136 25.01 -0.87 32.38
C GLY A 136 23.68 -0.11 32.27
N GLU A 137 23.61 1.05 32.89
CA GLU A 137 22.43 1.96 32.85
C GLU A 137 22.35 2.84 31.60
N HIS A 138 23.30 2.72 30.66
CA HIS A 138 23.35 3.54 29.46
C HIS A 138 22.77 2.77 28.28
N ILE A 139 22.11 3.51 27.36
CA ILE A 139 21.67 3.02 26.06
C ILE A 139 22.41 3.75 24.94
N LEU A 140 22.70 3.04 23.85
CA LEU A 140 23.25 3.64 22.65
C LEU A 140 22.14 4.20 21.79
N LEU A 141 22.18 5.50 21.51
CA LEU A 141 21.27 6.15 20.58
C LEU A 141 22.04 6.59 19.33
N ALA A 142 21.46 6.35 18.17
CA ALA A 142 21.97 6.82 16.90
C ALA A 142 21.23 8.07 16.42
N ARG A 143 21.93 8.99 15.78
CA ARG A 143 21.37 10.16 15.12
C ARG A 143 21.91 10.27 13.70
N HIS A 144 20.99 10.45 12.75
CA HIS A 144 21.40 10.71 11.38
C HIS A 144 21.87 12.17 11.22
N ALA A 145 23.07 12.39 10.72
CA ALA A 145 23.72 13.70 10.65
C ALA A 145 22.92 14.76 9.84
N ARG A 146 22.14 14.34 8.85
CA ARG A 146 21.34 15.25 8.01
C ARG A 146 20.09 15.83 8.65
N TYR A 147 19.67 15.34 9.84
CA TYR A 147 18.52 15.92 10.52
C TYR A 147 18.93 17.16 11.31
N ALA A 148 18.35 18.32 10.96
CA ALA A 148 18.60 19.60 11.63
C ALA A 148 18.16 19.57 13.11
N THR A 149 17.07 18.87 13.42
CA THR A 149 16.60 18.66 14.79
C THR A 149 17.08 17.31 15.34
N ALA A 150 17.41 17.25 16.63
CA ALA A 150 17.85 16.03 17.29
C ALA A 150 16.71 14.97 17.30
N ARG A 151 16.77 14.06 16.34
CA ARG A 151 15.95 12.83 16.31
C ARG A 151 16.87 11.66 16.51
N TYR A 152 16.67 10.93 17.60
CA TYR A 152 17.43 9.73 17.95
C TYR A 152 16.60 8.49 17.61
N MET A 153 17.30 7.44 17.20
CA MET A 153 16.75 6.11 16.92
C MET A 153 17.45 5.08 17.80
#